data_fa88935d0479581de18e381974858c5d
#
_entry.id   fa88935d0479581de18e381974858c5d
#
_cell.length_a   1.000
_cell.length_b   1.000
_cell.length_c   1.000
_cell.angle_alpha   90.00
_cell.angle_beta   90.00
_cell.angle_gamma   90.00
#
_symmetry.space_group_name_H-M   'P 1'
#
loop_
_entity.id
_entity.type
_entity.pdbx_description
1 polymer ?
#
loop_
_entity_poly.entity_id
_entity_poly.type
_entity_poly.pdbx_seq_one_letter_code
_entity_poly.pdbx_strand_id
1 'polypeptide(L)'
;MTLNDILTDEKLRQREFPVTKDKIFLGHAGVCPLPRRVAQAMNDCANEATLGDQEAFVMHRIEDTRHAGARLLNCQPDEVAIVGPTSLALSLVAAGLKFRKGDNILIYHDDYPSNVYPWMALAD
;
A
#
# COMPACT_ATOMS: atom_id res chain seq x y z
N MET A 1 -4.51 3.26 -20.44
CA MET A 1 -4.06 4.54 -19.85
C MET A 1 -2.67 4.34 -19.30
N THR A 2 -1.72 5.06 -19.82
CA THR A 2 -0.33 5.04 -19.41
C THR A 2 -0.01 6.24 -18.52
N LEU A 3 1.16 6.27 -17.92
CA LEU A 3 1.66 7.44 -17.18
C LEU A 3 1.77 8.65 -18.12
N ASN A 4 2.23 8.44 -19.34
CA ASN A 4 2.36 9.50 -20.33
C ASN A 4 1.00 10.15 -20.69
N ASP A 5 -0.04 9.35 -20.82
CA ASP A 5 -1.42 9.87 -21.07
C ASP A 5 -1.86 10.81 -19.94
N ILE A 6 -1.57 10.45 -18.68
CA ILE A 6 -1.89 11.28 -17.50
C ILE A 6 -1.07 12.58 -17.48
N LEU A 7 0.19 12.52 -17.88
CA LEU A 7 1.08 13.69 -17.87
C LEU A 7 0.77 14.69 -18.99
N THR A 8 0.27 14.21 -20.12
CA THR A 8 0.05 15.04 -21.33
C THR A 8 -1.41 15.47 -21.53
N ASP A 9 -2.39 14.76 -20.95
CA ASP A 9 -3.81 15.09 -21.06
C ASP A 9 -4.37 15.59 -19.71
N GLU A 10 -4.54 16.90 -19.62
CA GLU A 10 -5.07 17.56 -18.41
C GLU A 10 -6.50 17.09 -18.07
N LYS A 11 -7.36 16.89 -19.07
CA LYS A 11 -8.75 16.44 -18.82
C LYS A 11 -8.75 15.00 -18.29
N LEU A 12 -7.91 14.15 -18.82
CA LEU A 12 -7.73 12.80 -18.34
C LEU A 12 -7.20 12.78 -16.89
N ARG A 13 -6.20 13.62 -16.60
CA ARG A 13 -5.61 13.77 -15.26
C ARG A 13 -6.67 14.22 -14.25
N GLN A 14 -7.44 15.25 -14.55
CA GLN A 14 -8.51 15.75 -13.68
C GLN A 14 -9.66 14.77 -13.50
N ARG A 15 -9.93 13.95 -14.51
CA ARG A 15 -10.93 12.88 -14.40
C ARG A 15 -10.44 11.77 -13.48
N GLU A 16 -9.19 11.35 -13.61
CA GLU A 16 -8.61 10.27 -12.80
C GLU A 16 -8.27 10.73 -11.38
N PHE A 17 -7.75 11.94 -11.25
CA PHE A 17 -7.38 12.57 -9.98
C PHE A 17 -8.17 13.86 -9.75
N PRO A 18 -9.43 13.78 -9.29
CA PRO A 18 -10.32 14.96 -9.17
C PRO A 18 -9.76 16.10 -8.32
N VAL A 19 -8.88 15.80 -7.35
CA VAL A 19 -8.21 16.79 -6.50
C VAL A 19 -7.42 17.82 -7.32
N THR A 20 -6.95 17.45 -8.50
CA THR A 20 -6.14 18.33 -9.37
C THR A 20 -6.93 19.45 -10.04
N LYS A 21 -8.26 19.44 -9.94
CA LYS A 21 -9.10 20.54 -10.44
C LYS A 21 -8.94 21.82 -9.63
N ASP A 22 -8.80 21.67 -8.32
CA ASP A 22 -8.88 22.76 -7.38
C ASP A 22 -7.60 22.97 -6.57
N LYS A 23 -6.69 21.95 -6.56
CA LYS A 23 -5.50 21.96 -5.69
C LYS A 23 -4.28 21.36 -6.37
N ILE A 24 -3.11 21.89 -6.03
CA ILE A 24 -1.83 21.24 -6.20
C ILE A 24 -1.57 20.44 -4.92
N PHE A 25 -1.83 19.13 -4.96
CA PHE A 25 -1.68 18.27 -3.80
C PHE A 25 -0.28 17.63 -3.77
N LEU A 26 0.52 17.98 -2.77
CA LEU A 26 1.91 17.51 -2.60
C LEU A 26 2.09 16.56 -1.40
N GLY A 27 1.07 16.37 -0.57
CA GLY A 27 1.13 15.60 0.67
C GLY A 27 1.01 14.08 0.49
N HIS A 28 1.72 13.50 -0.48
CA HIS A 28 1.59 12.07 -0.82
C HIS A 28 2.24 11.11 0.19
N ALA A 29 3.07 11.60 1.10
CA ALA A 29 3.71 10.79 2.14
C ALA A 29 2.73 10.32 3.25
N GLY A 30 1.63 11.03 3.43
CA GLY A 30 0.58 10.68 4.39
C GLY A 30 -0.62 10.02 3.70
N VAL A 31 -1.82 10.49 4.04
CA VAL A 31 -3.07 10.06 3.40
C VAL A 31 -3.32 10.88 2.15
N CYS A 32 -3.20 10.27 1.00
CA CYS A 32 -3.43 10.94 -0.29
C CYS A 32 -4.86 10.69 -0.81
N PRO A 33 -5.39 11.61 -1.65
CA PRO A 33 -6.66 11.41 -2.32
C PRO A 33 -6.64 10.17 -3.22
N LEU A 34 -7.74 9.44 -3.23
CA LEU A 34 -7.87 8.26 -4.07
C LEU A 34 -8.02 8.64 -5.56
N PRO A 35 -7.36 7.92 -6.47
CA PRO A 35 -7.71 7.95 -7.88
C PRO A 35 -9.17 7.50 -8.08
N ARG A 36 -9.84 8.04 -9.07
CA ARG A 36 -11.25 7.70 -9.37
C ARG A 36 -11.48 6.21 -9.56
N ARG A 37 -10.58 5.53 -10.28
CA ARG A 37 -10.68 4.08 -10.49
C ARG A 37 -10.59 3.27 -9.21
N VAL A 38 -9.80 3.73 -8.23
CA VAL A 38 -9.69 3.08 -6.91
C VAL A 38 -11.00 3.26 -6.15
N ALA A 39 -11.54 4.49 -6.11
CA ALA A 39 -12.83 4.74 -5.49
C ALA A 39 -13.97 3.94 -6.14
N GLN A 40 -13.95 3.80 -7.48
CA GLN A 40 -14.92 2.97 -8.20
C GLN A 40 -14.79 1.50 -7.82
N ALA A 41 -13.58 0.94 -7.81
CA ALA A 41 -13.35 -0.46 -7.43
C ALA A 41 -13.80 -0.75 -5.98
N MET A 42 -13.63 0.20 -5.07
CA MET A 42 -14.14 0.07 -3.70
C MET A 42 -15.68 0.04 -3.65
N ASN A 43 -16.34 0.90 -4.42
CA ASN A 43 -17.79 0.92 -4.52
C ASN A 43 -18.33 -0.38 -5.15
N ASP A 44 -17.69 -0.86 -6.20
CA ASP A 44 -18.07 -2.11 -6.87
C ASP A 44 -17.93 -3.29 -5.92
N CYS A 45 -16.83 -3.37 -5.18
CA CYS A 45 -16.61 -4.38 -4.15
C CYS A 45 -17.68 -4.34 -3.05
N ALA A 46 -18.04 -3.14 -2.56
CA ALA A 46 -19.08 -2.99 -1.56
C ALA A 46 -20.47 -3.40 -2.07
N ASN A 47 -20.78 -3.10 -3.35
CA ASN A 47 -22.02 -3.52 -3.97
C ASN A 47 -22.09 -5.03 -4.17
N GLU A 48 -21.02 -5.64 -4.69
CA GLU A 48 -20.94 -7.11 -4.85
C GLU A 48 -21.07 -7.83 -3.51
N ALA A 49 -20.57 -7.23 -2.42
CA ALA A 49 -20.71 -7.73 -1.07
C ALA A 49 -22.18 -7.90 -0.60
N THR A 50 -23.11 -7.21 -1.23
CA THR A 50 -24.55 -7.32 -0.92
C THR A 50 -25.25 -8.43 -1.69
N LEU A 51 -24.61 -9.02 -2.70
CA LEU A 51 -25.26 -9.91 -3.67
C LEU A 51 -24.92 -11.39 -3.48
N GLY A 52 -23.87 -11.74 -2.75
CA GLY A 52 -23.50 -13.14 -2.63
C GLY A 52 -22.26 -13.45 -1.83
N ASP A 53 -21.72 -14.64 -2.07
CA ASP A 53 -20.54 -15.18 -1.41
C ASP A 53 -19.28 -14.43 -1.79
N GLN A 54 -18.61 -13.88 -0.78
CA GLN A 54 -17.39 -13.08 -0.95
C GLN A 54 -16.11 -13.92 -0.99
N GLU A 55 -16.10 -15.17 -0.54
CA GLU A 55 -14.86 -15.92 -0.37
C GLU A 55 -14.14 -16.11 -1.71
N ALA A 56 -14.84 -16.57 -2.74
CA ALA A 56 -14.24 -16.75 -4.07
C ALA A 56 -13.74 -15.42 -4.66
N PHE A 57 -14.54 -14.36 -4.50
CA PHE A 57 -14.21 -13.03 -5.01
C PHE A 57 -12.98 -12.43 -4.35
N VAL A 58 -12.90 -12.48 -3.02
CA VAL A 58 -11.78 -11.91 -2.24
C VAL A 58 -10.47 -12.62 -2.55
N MET A 59 -10.48 -13.95 -2.65
CA MET A 59 -9.26 -14.72 -2.93
C MET A 59 -8.65 -14.35 -4.28
N HIS A 60 -9.45 -14.25 -5.34
CA HIS A 60 -8.96 -13.81 -6.65
C HIS A 60 -8.38 -12.39 -6.62
N ARG A 61 -9.00 -11.46 -5.91
CA ARG A 61 -8.51 -10.08 -5.79
C ARG A 61 -7.18 -9.97 -5.05
N ILE A 62 -7.00 -10.79 -4.02
CA ILE A 62 -5.72 -10.87 -3.29
C ILE A 62 -4.61 -11.36 -4.22
N GLU A 63 -4.88 -12.40 -5.00
CA GLU A 63 -3.90 -12.96 -5.92
C GLU A 63 -3.55 -11.98 -7.06
N ASP A 64 -4.53 -11.35 -7.67
CA ASP A 64 -4.33 -10.28 -8.65
C ASP A 64 -3.48 -9.13 -8.10
N THR A 65 -3.70 -8.78 -6.83
CA THR A 65 -2.93 -7.72 -6.16
C THR A 65 -1.48 -8.14 -5.95
N ARG A 66 -1.21 -9.39 -5.56
CA ARG A 66 0.15 -9.93 -5.47
C ARG A 66 0.86 -9.88 -6.81
N HIS A 67 0.21 -10.34 -7.87
CA HIS A 67 0.76 -10.28 -9.23
C HIS A 67 1.03 -8.85 -9.68
N ALA A 68 0.16 -7.90 -9.36
CA ALA A 68 0.38 -6.49 -9.67
C ALA A 68 1.58 -5.92 -8.89
N GLY A 69 1.68 -6.23 -7.60
CA GLY A 69 2.82 -5.86 -6.75
C GLY A 69 4.13 -6.45 -7.26
N ALA A 70 4.13 -7.73 -7.61
CA ALA A 70 5.31 -8.42 -8.13
C ALA A 70 5.84 -7.77 -9.43
N ARG A 71 4.94 -7.42 -10.35
CA ARG A 71 5.32 -6.69 -11.57
C ARG A 71 5.94 -5.32 -11.25
N LEU A 72 5.39 -4.59 -10.28
CA LEU A 72 5.90 -3.28 -9.87
C LEU A 72 7.28 -3.39 -9.20
N LEU A 73 7.48 -4.41 -8.37
CA LEU A 73 8.70 -4.63 -7.60
C LEU A 73 9.76 -5.44 -8.38
N ASN A 74 9.41 -5.95 -9.56
CA ASN A 74 10.25 -6.85 -10.36
C ASN A 74 10.68 -8.10 -9.59
N CYS A 75 9.72 -8.77 -8.95
CA CYS A 75 9.92 -10.01 -8.19
C CYS A 75 8.84 -11.05 -8.53
N GLN A 76 8.85 -12.20 -7.87
CA GLN A 76 7.82 -13.25 -8.03
C GLN A 76 6.61 -12.96 -7.12
N PRO A 77 5.39 -13.40 -7.47
CA PRO A 77 4.19 -13.17 -6.65
C PRO A 77 4.26 -13.80 -5.24
N ASP A 78 4.98 -14.89 -5.06
CA ASP A 78 5.19 -15.55 -3.77
C ASP A 78 6.17 -14.80 -2.85
N GLU A 79 6.93 -13.84 -3.39
CA GLU A 79 7.76 -12.91 -2.62
C GLU A 79 6.99 -11.68 -2.11
N VAL A 80 5.69 -11.54 -2.48
CA VAL A 80 4.85 -10.41 -2.09
C VAL A 80 3.85 -10.82 -1.02
N ALA A 81 3.98 -10.26 0.18
CA ALA A 81 3.00 -10.38 1.25
C ALA A 81 2.12 -9.12 1.33
N ILE A 82 0.80 -9.32 1.34
CA ILE A 82 -0.15 -8.24 1.60
C ILE A 82 -0.43 -8.25 3.09
N VAL A 83 -0.08 -7.17 3.76
CA VAL A 83 -0.24 -7.02 5.21
C VAL A 83 -1.03 -5.76 5.54
N GLY A 84 -1.45 -5.62 6.78
CA GLY A 84 -2.16 -4.44 7.27
C GLY A 84 -1.25 -3.21 7.43
N PRO A 85 -1.40 -2.42 8.49
CA PRO A 85 -0.61 -1.20 8.69
C PRO A 85 0.89 -1.43 8.66
N THR A 86 1.67 -0.43 8.26
CA THR A 86 3.14 -0.47 8.20
C THR A 86 3.77 -0.94 9.51
N SER A 87 3.25 -0.50 10.65
CA SER A 87 3.73 -0.95 11.97
C SER A 87 3.59 -2.45 12.17
N LEU A 88 2.49 -3.06 11.72
CA LEU A 88 2.29 -4.50 11.79
C LEU A 88 3.30 -5.24 10.90
N ALA A 89 3.48 -4.76 9.66
CA ALA A 89 4.44 -5.34 8.73
C ALA A 89 5.86 -5.35 9.32
N LEU A 90 6.30 -4.20 9.85
CA LEU A 90 7.62 -4.08 10.48
C LEU A 90 7.73 -4.90 11.77
N SER A 91 6.66 -5.01 12.57
CA SER A 91 6.65 -5.88 13.75
C SER A 91 6.79 -7.35 13.39
N LEU A 92 6.17 -7.81 12.29
CA LEU A 92 6.34 -9.18 11.80
C LEU A 92 7.77 -9.45 11.35
N VAL A 93 8.40 -8.49 10.65
CA VAL A 93 9.81 -8.57 10.27
C VAL A 93 10.70 -8.61 11.51
N ALA A 94 10.48 -7.68 12.46
CA ALA A 94 11.23 -7.60 13.70
C ALA A 94 11.17 -8.91 14.52
N ALA A 95 9.97 -9.49 14.64
CA ALA A 95 9.77 -10.76 15.34
C ALA A 95 10.38 -11.97 14.63
N GLY A 96 10.51 -11.91 13.30
CA GLY A 96 11.08 -12.99 12.49
C GLY A 96 12.62 -12.99 12.42
N LEU A 97 13.26 -11.86 12.70
CA LEU A 97 14.71 -11.74 12.67
C LEU A 97 15.36 -12.37 13.92
N LYS A 98 16.50 -13.01 13.71
CA LYS A 98 17.28 -13.60 14.80
C LYS A 98 18.46 -12.67 15.14
N PHE A 99 18.38 -12.03 16.27
CA PHE A 99 19.42 -11.16 16.78
C PHE A 99 20.39 -11.93 17.69
N ARG A 100 21.66 -11.53 17.68
CA ARG A 100 22.72 -12.02 18.56
C ARG A 100 23.15 -10.92 19.50
N LYS A 101 23.74 -11.31 20.64
CA LYS A 101 24.30 -10.33 21.59
C LYS A 101 25.36 -9.47 20.89
N GLY A 102 25.14 -8.16 20.87
CA GLY A 102 26.02 -7.18 20.22
C GLY A 102 25.53 -6.69 18.86
N ASP A 103 24.46 -7.29 18.30
CA ASP A 103 23.81 -6.72 17.10
C ASP A 103 23.18 -5.38 17.46
N ASN A 104 23.13 -4.49 16.46
CA ASN A 104 22.53 -3.17 16.59
C ASN A 104 21.57 -2.93 15.43
N ILE A 105 20.47 -2.25 15.76
CA ILE A 105 19.51 -1.77 14.77
C ILE A 105 19.67 -0.26 14.68
N LEU A 106 20.02 0.23 13.50
CA LEU A 106 20.11 1.65 13.23
C LEU A 106 18.79 2.16 12.68
N ILE A 107 18.22 3.15 13.34
CA ILE A 107 17.00 3.83 12.90
C ILE A 107 17.28 5.34 12.78
N TYR A 108 16.52 6.02 11.91
CA TYR A 108 16.59 7.47 11.84
C TYR A 108 15.92 8.07 13.08
N HIS A 109 16.58 9.05 13.72
CA HIS A 109 16.13 9.60 15.01
C HIS A 109 14.73 10.22 14.97
N ASP A 110 14.37 10.85 13.85
CA ASP A 110 13.11 11.59 13.66
C ASP A 110 12.25 10.91 12.56
N ASP A 111 12.22 9.57 12.58
CA ASP A 111 11.43 8.80 11.64
C ASP A 111 9.97 8.68 12.09
N TYR A 112 9.13 8.27 11.16
CA TYR A 112 7.72 8.04 11.43
C TYR A 112 7.55 6.92 12.49
N PRO A 113 6.62 7.07 13.45
CA PRO A 113 6.48 6.13 14.56
C PRO A 113 6.40 4.66 14.19
N SER A 114 5.75 4.32 13.07
CA SER A 114 5.68 2.93 12.60
C SER A 114 7.04 2.33 12.21
N ASN A 115 8.04 3.17 11.90
CA ASN A 115 9.40 2.74 11.60
C ASN A 115 10.28 2.65 12.86
N VAL A 116 9.82 3.12 13.99
CA VAL A 116 10.59 3.22 15.25
C VAL A 116 10.12 2.18 16.26
N TYR A 117 8.84 2.18 16.60
CA TYR A 117 8.31 1.36 17.70
C TYR A 117 8.49 -0.15 17.57
N PRO A 118 8.37 -0.76 16.37
CA PRO A 118 8.61 -2.20 16.25
C PRO A 118 10.02 -2.63 16.67
N TRP A 119 11.01 -1.76 16.46
CA TRP A 119 12.40 -2.03 16.83
C TRP A 119 12.66 -1.73 18.30
N MET A 120 12.04 -0.68 18.84
CA MET A 120 12.13 -0.39 20.27
C MET A 120 11.60 -1.52 21.14
N ALA A 121 10.53 -2.18 20.71
CA ALA A 121 9.94 -3.32 21.40
C ALA A 121 10.84 -4.57 21.48
N LEU A 122 11.96 -4.60 20.77
CA LEU A 122 12.96 -5.68 20.85
C LEU A 122 14.06 -5.37 21.88
N ALA A 123 14.10 -4.17 22.44
CA ALA A 123 15.15 -3.75 23.38
C ALA A 123 14.86 -4.17 24.82
N ASP A 124 13.65 -4.63 25.13
CA ASP A 124 13.18 -5.15 26.44
C ASP A 124 13.35 -6.68 26.49
#